data_b98587687cb20c1718524fe693ed53b0
#
_entry.id   b98587687cb20c1718524fe693ed53b0
#
_cell.length_a   1.000
_cell.length_b   1.000
_cell.length_c   1.000
_cell.angle_alpha   90.00
_cell.angle_beta   90.00
_cell.angle_gamma   90.00
#
_symmetry.space_group_name_H-M   'P 1'
#
loop_
_entity.id
_entity.type
_entity.pdbx_description
1 polymer ?
#
loop_
_entity_poly.entity_id
_entity_poly.type
_entity_poly.pdbx_seq_one_letter_code
_entity_poly.pdbx_strand_id
1 'polypeptide(L)'
;MNKNFMYGIGAVKYNDFVIGYIEKGSFDLNGQKPEAAKIEAEQAPGAPVLIIPQSNGSIAPTFNVIQTDYKNLHAMLGGTLHYAKEDSEKKNPIGWTAPQAALLMQGPFELELVSGRSILIPNGTLLSNLGGKLTLTETAKIECTLEVAMPEDGSQPYGVFDSKTLPEEWESTSCLQREQRRLPRFKVRRLQARRPQARRPQARRDSVWLTCWNN
;
A
#
# COMPACT_ATOMS: atom_id res chain seq x y z
N MET A 1 24.64 24.14 -1.91
CA MET A 1 23.48 23.57 -2.64
C MET A 1 22.32 24.55 -2.49
N ASN A 2 21.64 24.91 -3.57
CA ASN A 2 20.53 25.88 -3.49
C ASN A 2 19.28 25.19 -2.96
N LYS A 3 18.93 25.45 -1.70
CA LYS A 3 17.80 24.83 -1.00
C LYS A 3 16.42 25.34 -1.48
N ASN A 4 16.38 26.33 -2.37
CA ASN A 4 15.12 26.91 -2.81
C ASN A 4 14.41 26.11 -3.91
N PHE A 5 15.09 25.13 -4.50
CA PHE A 5 14.56 24.33 -5.59
C PHE A 5 14.52 22.84 -5.21
N MET A 6 13.45 22.17 -5.60
CA MET A 6 13.35 20.71 -5.55
C MET A 6 13.72 20.17 -6.93
N TYR A 7 14.69 19.26 -6.97
CA TYR A 7 15.13 18.62 -8.22
C TYR A 7 15.75 17.26 -7.94
N GLY A 8 15.63 16.41 -8.94
CA GLY A 8 16.22 15.08 -8.98
C GLY A 8 15.65 14.13 -7.93
N ILE A 9 15.38 12.90 -8.32
CA ILE A 9 15.04 11.80 -7.42
C ILE A 9 16.33 11.08 -7.01
N GLY A 10 16.54 10.89 -5.73
CA GLY A 10 17.66 10.11 -5.17
C GLY A 10 17.26 8.67 -4.90
N ALA A 11 16.16 8.49 -4.17
CA ALA A 11 15.61 7.18 -3.84
C ALA A 11 14.11 7.26 -3.59
N VAL A 12 13.43 6.14 -3.83
CA VAL A 12 12.06 5.91 -3.36
C VAL A 12 12.12 4.81 -2.32
N LYS A 13 11.56 5.06 -1.15
CA LYS A 13 11.57 4.13 -0.02
C LYS A 13 10.13 3.78 0.37
N TYR A 14 9.91 2.55 0.70
CA TYR A 14 8.68 2.01 1.28
C TYR A 14 9.02 1.34 2.62
N ASN A 15 8.57 1.88 3.74
CA ASN A 15 8.89 1.33 5.07
C ASN A 15 10.39 1.02 5.26
N ASP A 16 11.28 1.94 4.93
CA ASP A 16 12.76 1.78 4.96
C ASP A 16 13.34 0.85 3.86
N PHE A 17 12.51 0.20 3.06
CA PHE A 17 12.97 -0.57 1.90
C PHE A 17 13.17 0.35 0.70
N VAL A 18 14.40 0.41 0.17
CA VAL A 18 14.71 1.14 -1.06
C VAL A 18 14.23 0.34 -2.27
N ILE A 19 13.38 0.96 -3.09
CA ILE A 19 12.70 0.28 -4.22
C ILE A 19 13.65 -0.07 -5.39
N GLY A 20 14.93 0.27 -5.30
CA GLY A 20 15.91 -0.02 -6.35
C GLY A 20 16.23 1.19 -7.22
N TYR A 21 16.96 0.96 -8.31
CA TYR A 21 17.40 2.04 -9.21
C TYR A 21 16.28 2.51 -10.12
N ILE A 22 16.03 3.83 -10.10
CA ILE A 22 15.03 4.48 -10.94
C ILE A 22 15.68 4.88 -12.26
N GLU A 23 14.97 4.64 -13.35
CA GLU A 23 15.40 5.06 -14.69
C GLU A 23 15.48 6.59 -14.79
N LYS A 24 16.60 7.07 -15.33
CA LYS A 24 16.81 8.52 -15.50
C LYS A 24 15.74 9.13 -16.39
N GLY A 25 15.05 10.16 -15.88
CA GLY A 25 14.03 10.90 -16.61
C GLY A 25 12.66 10.24 -16.65
N SER A 26 12.46 9.13 -15.91
CA SER A 26 11.15 8.47 -15.82
C SER A 26 10.30 8.98 -14.66
N PHE A 27 10.88 9.71 -13.71
CA PHE A 27 10.16 10.17 -12.55
C PHE A 27 9.34 11.43 -12.85
N ASP A 28 8.03 11.35 -12.65
CA ASP A 28 7.10 12.46 -12.75
C ASP A 28 6.19 12.48 -11.51
N LEU A 29 5.98 13.67 -10.93
CA LEU A 29 5.04 13.85 -9.82
C LEU A 29 3.59 13.76 -10.25
N ASN A 30 3.31 13.96 -11.55
CA ASN A 30 1.98 13.87 -12.17
C ASN A 30 0.90 14.62 -11.35
N GLY A 31 1.21 15.87 -10.97
CA GLY A 31 0.35 16.70 -10.14
C GLY A 31 -0.90 17.15 -10.85
N GLN A 32 -2.06 16.90 -10.26
CA GLN A 32 -3.35 17.37 -10.74
C GLN A 32 -3.71 18.68 -10.07
N LYS A 33 -4.23 19.64 -10.87
CA LYS A 33 -4.67 20.94 -10.35
C LYS A 33 -5.98 20.79 -9.59
N PRO A 34 -6.23 21.67 -8.59
CA PRO A 34 -7.54 21.78 -7.99
C PRO A 34 -8.61 22.10 -9.02
N GLU A 35 -9.75 21.45 -8.93
CA GLU A 35 -10.91 21.71 -9.77
C GLU A 35 -11.94 22.54 -9.01
N ALA A 36 -12.61 23.44 -9.73
CA ALA A 36 -13.67 24.27 -9.18
C ALA A 36 -14.85 24.37 -10.17
N ALA A 37 -16.06 24.19 -9.64
CA ALA A 37 -17.27 24.50 -10.38
C ALA A 37 -17.46 26.03 -10.44
N LYS A 38 -17.74 26.55 -11.63
CA LYS A 38 -18.01 27.95 -11.87
C LYS A 38 -19.49 28.10 -12.19
N ILE A 39 -20.19 28.95 -11.43
CA ILE A 39 -21.60 29.25 -11.66
C ILE A 39 -21.65 30.63 -12.27
N GLU A 40 -22.21 30.73 -13.48
CA GLU A 40 -22.40 31.95 -14.24
C GLU A 40 -23.86 32.38 -14.15
N ALA A 41 -24.11 33.68 -14.18
CA ALA A 41 -25.45 34.25 -14.23
C ALA A 41 -25.63 35.05 -15.52
N GLU A 42 -26.79 34.98 -16.15
CA GLU A 42 -27.09 35.73 -17.38
C GLU A 42 -26.96 37.24 -17.20
N GLN A 43 -27.18 37.73 -15.96
CA GLN A 43 -27.06 39.16 -15.63
C GLN A 43 -25.61 39.62 -15.45
N ALA A 44 -24.64 38.69 -15.41
CA ALA A 44 -23.21 38.98 -15.23
C ALA A 44 -22.36 38.20 -16.26
N PRO A 45 -22.43 38.55 -17.56
CA PRO A 45 -21.84 37.75 -18.63
C PRO A 45 -20.30 37.80 -18.69
N GLY A 46 -19.64 38.55 -17.83
CA GLY A 46 -18.18 38.75 -17.89
C GLY A 46 -17.35 37.88 -16.97
N ALA A 47 -17.97 37.25 -15.95
CA ALA A 47 -17.24 36.40 -14.96
C ALA A 47 -18.21 35.50 -14.19
N PRO A 48 -17.77 34.35 -13.66
CA PRO A 48 -18.60 33.52 -12.82
C PRO A 48 -18.95 34.25 -11.52
N VAL A 49 -20.21 34.14 -11.11
CA VAL A 49 -20.76 34.77 -9.90
C VAL A 49 -20.34 33.98 -8.63
N LEU A 50 -20.12 32.68 -8.78
CA LEU A 50 -19.69 31.80 -7.68
C LEU A 50 -18.70 30.78 -8.18
N ILE A 51 -17.64 30.54 -7.39
CA ILE A 51 -16.64 29.51 -7.63
C ILE A 51 -16.63 28.58 -6.41
N ILE A 52 -16.97 27.30 -6.62
CA ILE A 52 -17.01 26.29 -5.58
C ILE A 52 -15.88 25.30 -5.84
N PRO A 53 -14.89 25.15 -4.93
CA PRO A 53 -13.84 24.15 -5.08
C PRO A 53 -14.45 22.74 -5.00
N GLN A 54 -14.13 21.89 -5.98
CA GLN A 54 -14.57 20.49 -6.05
C GLN A 54 -13.48 19.52 -5.65
N SER A 55 -12.21 19.83 -5.89
CA SER A 55 -11.07 19.03 -5.47
C SER A 55 -9.91 19.92 -5.02
N ASN A 56 -9.07 19.40 -4.13
CA ASN A 56 -7.89 20.11 -3.64
C ASN A 56 -6.63 19.85 -4.51
N GLY A 57 -6.79 19.12 -5.61
CA GLY A 57 -5.66 18.60 -6.35
C GLY A 57 -5.00 17.40 -5.66
N SER A 58 -4.17 16.68 -6.39
CA SER A 58 -3.47 15.51 -5.91
C SER A 58 -2.13 15.35 -6.62
N ILE A 59 -1.27 14.48 -6.10
CA ILE A 59 -0.09 13.98 -6.79
C ILE A 59 -0.23 12.47 -6.97
N ALA A 60 0.23 11.97 -8.12
CA ALA A 60 0.28 10.54 -8.42
C ALA A 60 1.63 10.21 -9.06
N PRO A 61 2.72 10.17 -8.27
CA PRO A 61 4.06 9.96 -8.80
C PRO A 61 4.18 8.70 -9.63
N THR A 62 4.75 8.84 -10.83
CA THR A 62 5.04 7.73 -11.73
C THR A 62 6.54 7.63 -11.95
N PHE A 63 7.06 6.41 -12.03
CA PHE A 63 8.48 6.15 -12.26
C PHE A 63 8.72 4.72 -12.72
N ASN A 64 9.87 4.50 -13.36
CA ASN A 64 10.29 3.18 -13.80
C ASN A 64 11.49 2.71 -12.99
N VAL A 65 11.44 1.48 -12.50
CA VAL A 65 12.57 0.82 -11.82
C VAL A 65 13.26 -0.11 -12.81
N ILE A 66 14.55 0.08 -13.01
CA ILE A 66 15.36 -0.73 -13.94
C ILE A 66 16.02 -1.93 -13.28
N GLN A 67 15.98 -2.00 -11.96
CA GLN A 67 16.55 -3.13 -11.22
C GLN A 67 15.51 -4.27 -11.13
N THR A 68 15.68 -5.26 -11.98
CA THR A 68 14.74 -6.39 -12.16
C THR A 68 15.29 -7.72 -11.62
N ASP A 69 16.10 -7.67 -10.55
CA ASP A 69 16.52 -8.89 -9.85
C ASP A 69 15.34 -9.60 -9.17
N TYR A 70 15.44 -10.92 -8.98
CA TYR A 70 14.34 -11.73 -8.45
C TYR A 70 13.78 -11.25 -7.09
N LYS A 71 14.66 -10.73 -6.22
CA LYS A 71 14.25 -10.20 -4.91
C LYS A 71 13.42 -8.93 -5.07
N ASN A 72 13.81 -8.06 -5.99
CA ASN A 72 13.11 -6.82 -6.26
C ASN A 72 11.76 -7.07 -6.95
N LEU A 73 11.73 -8.01 -7.93
CA LEU A 73 10.49 -8.46 -8.54
C LEU A 73 9.51 -9.00 -7.50
N HIS A 74 10.01 -9.84 -6.58
CA HIS A 74 9.17 -10.37 -5.49
C HIS A 74 8.70 -9.29 -4.54
N ALA A 75 9.55 -8.33 -4.18
CA ALA A 75 9.20 -7.25 -3.27
C ALA A 75 8.13 -6.32 -3.86
N MET A 76 8.21 -6.01 -5.16
CA MET A 76 7.33 -5.03 -5.79
C MET A 76 6.09 -5.62 -6.45
N LEU A 77 6.22 -6.80 -7.06
CA LEU A 77 5.14 -7.45 -7.80
C LEU A 77 4.51 -8.62 -7.02
N GLY A 78 5.13 -9.03 -5.92
CA GLY A 78 4.73 -10.24 -5.20
C GLY A 78 5.18 -11.52 -5.90
N GLY A 79 4.41 -12.60 -5.77
CA GLY A 79 4.71 -13.88 -6.39
C GLY A 79 5.58 -14.79 -5.54
N THR A 80 6.27 -15.75 -6.16
CA THR A 80 7.04 -16.78 -5.47
C THR A 80 8.48 -16.81 -5.97
N LEU A 81 9.43 -16.80 -5.03
CA LEU A 81 10.84 -17.03 -5.32
C LEU A 81 11.14 -18.53 -5.33
N HIS A 82 11.92 -18.95 -6.29
CA HIS A 82 12.43 -20.32 -6.42
C HIS A 82 13.89 -20.37 -6.02
N TYR A 83 14.26 -21.42 -5.29
CA TYR A 83 15.63 -21.62 -4.79
C TYR A 83 16.17 -22.98 -5.29
N ALA A 84 17.48 -23.09 -5.45
CA ALA A 84 18.10 -24.36 -5.75
C ALA A 84 17.90 -25.35 -4.60
N LYS A 85 17.83 -26.65 -4.91
CA LYS A 85 17.66 -27.71 -3.86
C LYS A 85 18.79 -27.72 -2.84
N GLU A 86 19.97 -27.26 -3.23
CA GLU A 86 21.18 -27.19 -2.40
C GLU A 86 21.23 -25.95 -1.51
N ASP A 87 20.41 -24.94 -1.78
CA ASP A 87 20.33 -23.70 -0.98
C ASP A 87 19.33 -23.87 0.18
N SER A 88 19.78 -24.56 1.22
CA SER A 88 18.98 -24.78 2.45
C SER A 88 18.63 -23.49 3.19
N GLU A 89 19.45 -22.43 3.03
CA GLU A 89 19.26 -21.14 3.69
C GLU A 89 18.39 -20.16 2.88
N LYS A 90 18.01 -20.52 1.65
CA LYS A 90 17.16 -19.72 0.76
C LYS A 90 17.68 -18.27 0.54
N LYS A 91 18.99 -18.12 0.39
CA LYS A 91 19.63 -16.82 0.24
C LYS A 91 19.64 -16.32 -1.21
N ASN A 92 19.85 -17.27 -2.15
CA ASN A 92 20.05 -16.93 -3.57
C ASN A 92 18.92 -17.53 -4.42
N PRO A 93 17.89 -16.73 -4.76
CA PRO A 93 16.84 -17.21 -5.64
C PRO A 93 17.36 -17.45 -7.05
N ILE A 94 16.92 -18.56 -7.67
CA ILE A 94 17.26 -18.93 -9.06
C ILE A 94 16.14 -18.59 -10.03
N GLY A 95 14.97 -18.18 -9.54
CA GLY A 95 13.84 -17.83 -10.37
C GLY A 95 12.74 -17.13 -9.60
N TRP A 96 11.80 -16.57 -10.35
CA TRP A 96 10.62 -15.90 -9.82
C TRP A 96 9.40 -16.26 -10.68
N THR A 97 8.26 -16.46 -10.04
CA THR A 97 6.98 -16.71 -10.69
C THR A 97 5.98 -15.62 -10.27
N ALA A 98 5.30 -15.04 -11.24
CA ALA A 98 4.32 -13.99 -11.02
C ALA A 98 3.15 -14.47 -10.14
N PRO A 99 2.55 -13.60 -9.33
CA PRO A 99 1.37 -13.92 -8.54
C PRO A 99 0.13 -14.04 -9.43
N GLN A 100 -0.89 -14.76 -8.95
CA GLN A 100 -2.18 -14.83 -9.63
C GLN A 100 -3.00 -13.54 -9.51
N ALA A 101 -2.78 -12.77 -8.43
CA ALA A 101 -3.41 -11.47 -8.19
C ALA A 101 -2.34 -10.42 -7.98
N ALA A 102 -2.61 -9.19 -8.42
CA ALA A 102 -1.69 -8.07 -8.23
C ALA A 102 -1.43 -7.82 -6.73
N LEU A 103 -0.18 -7.57 -6.38
CA LEU A 103 0.20 -7.13 -5.04
C LEU A 103 -0.05 -5.62 -4.96
N LEU A 104 -0.83 -5.19 -3.96
CA LEU A 104 -0.97 -3.79 -3.60
C LEU A 104 -0.05 -3.49 -2.41
N MET A 105 0.97 -2.69 -2.65
CA MET A 105 1.83 -2.18 -1.58
C MET A 105 1.20 -0.89 -1.04
N GLN A 106 0.56 -0.97 0.12
CA GLN A 106 -0.07 0.16 0.78
C GLN A 106 0.67 0.51 2.07
N GLY A 107 0.96 1.79 2.26
CA GLY A 107 1.62 2.29 3.47
C GLY A 107 2.43 3.56 3.23
N PRO A 108 3.36 3.90 4.13
CA PRO A 108 4.16 5.10 4.02
C PRO A 108 5.25 4.97 2.96
N PHE A 109 5.38 6.02 2.16
CA PHE A 109 6.43 6.19 1.17
C PHE A 109 7.24 7.45 1.46
N GLU A 110 8.53 7.38 1.21
CA GLU A 110 9.46 8.51 1.22
C GLU A 110 10.12 8.64 -0.15
N LEU A 111 9.97 9.81 -0.76
CA LEU A 111 10.63 10.19 -2.00
C LEU A 111 11.80 11.10 -1.65
N GLU A 112 12.99 10.56 -1.60
CA GLU A 112 14.20 11.30 -1.27
C GLU A 112 14.75 12.02 -2.52
N LEU A 113 14.89 13.34 -2.44
CA LEU A 113 15.35 14.17 -3.53
C LEU A 113 16.85 14.47 -3.40
N VAL A 114 17.55 14.56 -4.53
CA VAL A 114 18.96 14.96 -4.59
C VAL A 114 19.18 16.38 -4.01
N SER A 115 18.14 17.23 -4.06
CA SER A 115 18.17 18.57 -3.46
C SER A 115 18.29 18.60 -1.93
N GLY A 116 18.21 17.44 -1.25
CA GLY A 116 18.27 17.32 0.22
C GLY A 116 16.92 17.52 0.90
N ARG A 117 15.84 17.35 0.17
CA ARG A 117 14.45 17.30 0.67
C ARG A 117 13.86 15.93 0.46
N SER A 118 12.86 15.58 1.27
CA SER A 118 12.05 14.36 1.10
C SER A 118 10.58 14.74 1.00
N ILE A 119 9.86 14.06 0.12
CA ILE A 119 8.40 14.08 0.08
C ILE A 119 7.92 12.86 0.84
N LEU A 120 7.19 13.07 1.91
CA LEU A 120 6.62 12.01 2.74
C LEU A 120 5.16 11.81 2.39
N ILE A 121 4.75 10.58 2.18
CA ILE A 121 3.40 10.16 1.84
C ILE A 121 2.98 9.12 2.87
N PRO A 122 2.15 9.47 3.87
CA PRO A 122 1.80 8.55 4.96
C PRO A 122 1.00 7.35 4.47
N ASN A 123 0.10 7.55 3.50
CA ASN A 123 -0.75 6.51 2.95
C ASN A 123 -0.71 6.55 1.43
N GLY A 124 0.24 5.83 0.87
CA GLY A 124 0.36 5.62 -0.57
C GLY A 124 0.04 4.19 -0.94
N THR A 125 -0.49 4.00 -2.15
CA THR A 125 -0.68 2.68 -2.76
C THR A 125 0.15 2.60 -4.01
N LEU A 126 1.14 1.71 -4.04
CA LEU A 126 1.99 1.47 -5.19
C LEU A 126 1.35 0.41 -6.08
N LEU A 127 1.06 0.80 -7.31
CA LEU A 127 0.66 -0.07 -8.40
C LEU A 127 1.88 -0.30 -9.29
N SER A 128 2.28 -1.54 -9.47
CA SER A 128 3.48 -1.89 -10.24
C SER A 128 3.19 -2.98 -11.26
N ASN A 129 3.86 -2.87 -12.41
CA ASN A 129 3.75 -3.81 -13.53
C ASN A 129 5.13 -4.06 -14.14
N LEU A 130 5.38 -5.29 -14.57
CA LEU A 130 6.56 -5.61 -15.35
C LEU A 130 6.31 -5.22 -16.81
N GLY A 131 7.05 -4.25 -17.32
CA GLY A 131 6.90 -3.67 -18.65
C GLY A 131 8.26 -3.41 -19.31
N GLY A 132 8.25 -2.46 -20.25
CA GLY A 132 9.42 -2.06 -21.01
C GLY A 132 9.65 -2.90 -22.27
N LYS A 133 10.70 -2.54 -23.02
CA LYS A 133 11.13 -3.25 -24.23
C LYS A 133 12.42 -3.99 -23.97
N LEU A 134 12.52 -5.21 -24.46
CA LEU A 134 13.74 -6.01 -24.39
C LEU A 134 14.45 -5.94 -25.74
N THR A 135 15.45 -5.06 -25.80
CA THR A 135 16.31 -4.88 -26.96
C THR A 135 17.77 -4.90 -26.52
N LEU A 136 18.71 -4.77 -27.45
CA LEU A 136 20.14 -4.66 -27.11
C LEU A 136 20.47 -3.35 -26.34
N THR A 137 19.62 -2.35 -26.45
CA THR A 137 19.80 -1.02 -25.84
C THR A 137 18.79 -0.68 -24.76
N GLU A 138 17.74 -1.46 -24.64
CA GLU A 138 16.67 -1.26 -23.64
C GLU A 138 16.48 -2.52 -22.80
N THR A 139 16.21 -2.34 -21.53
CA THR A 139 15.96 -3.43 -20.57
C THR A 139 14.51 -3.47 -20.12
N ALA A 140 14.07 -4.61 -19.60
CA ALA A 140 12.81 -4.69 -18.86
C ALA A 140 12.83 -3.72 -17.68
N LYS A 141 11.67 -3.18 -17.36
CA LYS A 141 11.46 -2.22 -16.27
C LYS A 141 10.27 -2.63 -15.44
N ILE A 142 10.24 -2.20 -14.20
CA ILE A 142 9.02 -2.23 -13.40
C ILE A 142 8.41 -0.83 -13.46
N GLU A 143 7.29 -0.72 -14.14
CA GLU A 143 6.53 0.53 -14.27
C GLU A 143 5.70 0.71 -13.00
N CYS A 144 5.83 1.85 -12.35
CA CYS A 144 5.25 2.14 -11.04
C CYS A 144 4.40 3.39 -11.09
N THR A 145 3.23 3.32 -10.48
CA THR A 145 2.36 4.47 -10.20
C THR A 145 2.04 4.46 -8.72
N LEU A 146 2.34 5.55 -8.04
CA LEU A 146 2.07 5.73 -6.62
C LEU A 146 0.82 6.61 -6.43
N GLU A 147 -0.29 5.99 -6.09
CA GLU A 147 -1.53 6.68 -5.74
C GLU A 147 -1.48 7.16 -4.29
N VAL A 148 -1.75 8.45 -4.08
CA VAL A 148 -1.74 9.06 -2.75
C VAL A 148 -3.16 9.09 -2.20
N ALA A 149 -3.39 8.39 -1.10
CA ALA A 149 -4.67 8.36 -0.43
C ALA A 149 -4.67 9.21 0.86
N MET A 150 -5.85 9.64 1.28
CA MET A 150 -6.01 10.30 2.57
C MET A 150 -5.70 9.30 3.70
N PRO A 151 -4.88 9.67 4.69
CA PRO A 151 -4.66 8.85 5.87
C PRO A 151 -5.94 8.66 6.69
N GLU A 152 -6.06 7.53 7.39
CA GLU A 152 -7.25 7.22 8.20
C GLU A 152 -7.45 8.18 9.39
N ASP A 153 -6.37 8.76 9.87
CA ASP A 153 -6.36 9.75 10.98
C ASP A 153 -6.77 11.16 10.53
N GLY A 154 -7.03 11.37 9.23
CA GLY A 154 -7.36 12.66 8.66
C GLY A 154 -6.18 13.63 8.53
N SER A 155 -4.95 13.18 8.72
CA SER A 155 -3.74 13.97 8.50
C SER A 155 -3.53 14.31 7.01
N GLN A 156 -2.53 15.14 6.73
CA GLN A 156 -2.28 15.59 5.36
C GLN A 156 -1.83 14.42 4.45
N PRO A 157 -2.27 14.39 3.17
CA PRO A 157 -1.96 13.30 2.25
C PRO A 157 -0.48 13.21 1.91
N TYR A 158 0.25 14.32 1.92
CA TYR A 158 1.70 14.36 1.74
C TYR A 158 2.30 15.63 2.34
N GLY A 159 3.60 15.59 2.62
CA GLY A 159 4.36 16.74 3.11
C GLY A 159 5.77 16.78 2.53
N VAL A 160 6.36 17.96 2.46
CA VAL A 160 7.73 18.16 1.98
C VAL A 160 8.58 18.70 3.11
N PHE A 161 9.65 17.97 3.45
CA PHE A 161 10.52 18.29 4.58
C PHE A 161 12.00 18.25 4.17
N ASP A 162 12.86 18.85 4.97
CA ASP A 162 14.30 18.64 4.82
C ASP A 162 14.63 17.20 5.25
N SER A 163 15.36 16.44 4.43
CA SER A 163 15.66 15.01 4.66
C SER A 163 16.37 14.71 5.98
N LYS A 164 16.98 15.74 6.60
CA LYS A 164 17.72 15.60 7.87
C LYS A 164 16.89 15.94 9.11
N THR A 165 15.74 16.56 8.95
CA THR A 165 14.94 17.09 10.07
C THR A 165 13.47 16.79 9.78
N LEU A 166 13.02 15.63 10.23
CA LEU A 166 11.60 15.25 10.13
C LEU A 166 10.86 15.80 11.35
N PRO A 167 9.62 16.32 11.20
CA PRO A 167 8.77 16.67 12.32
C PRO A 167 8.39 15.43 13.14
N GLU A 168 8.30 15.57 14.48
CA GLU A 168 7.93 14.48 15.39
C GLU A 168 6.59 13.82 15.03
N GLU A 169 5.65 14.59 14.53
CA GLU A 169 4.33 14.11 14.08
C GLU A 169 4.44 13.07 12.94
N TRP A 170 5.42 13.22 12.07
CA TRP A 170 5.69 12.31 10.95
C TRP A 170 6.55 11.11 11.34
N GLU A 171 7.41 11.26 12.34
CA GLU A 171 8.15 10.16 12.95
C GLU A 171 7.21 9.19 13.68
N SER A 172 6.18 9.70 14.38
CA SER A 172 5.23 8.88 15.13
C SER A 172 4.39 7.99 14.22
N THR A 173 3.97 8.46 13.05
CA THR A 173 3.18 7.66 12.10
C THR A 173 3.97 6.46 11.57
N SER A 174 5.26 6.64 11.28
CA SER A 174 6.15 5.54 10.88
C SER A 174 6.48 4.61 12.06
N CYS A 175 6.62 5.13 13.29
CA CYS A 175 6.88 4.35 14.50
C CYS A 175 5.68 3.52 14.96
N LEU A 176 4.46 4.06 14.94
CA LEU A 176 3.26 3.32 15.34
C LEU A 176 2.98 2.11 14.44
N GLN A 177 3.23 2.23 13.14
CA GLN A 177 3.14 1.09 12.23
C GLN A 177 4.26 0.05 12.46
N ARG A 178 5.46 0.48 12.90
CA ARG A 178 6.55 -0.43 13.31
C ARG A 178 6.19 -1.19 14.58
N GLU A 179 5.56 -0.55 15.53
CA GLU A 179 5.20 -1.14 16.82
C GLU A 179 4.04 -2.13 16.68
N GLN A 180 3.05 -1.86 15.85
CA GLN A 180 1.98 -2.80 15.51
C GLN A 180 2.49 -4.08 14.83
N ARG A 181 3.59 -4.00 14.05
CA ARG A 181 4.23 -5.19 13.46
C ARG A 181 5.11 -5.96 14.44
N ARG A 182 5.61 -5.32 15.51
CA ARG A 182 6.39 -5.95 16.58
C ARG A 182 5.55 -6.67 17.63
N LEU A 183 4.27 -6.36 17.72
CA LEU A 183 3.37 -7.11 18.58
C LEU A 183 3.31 -8.54 18.05
N PRO A 184 3.75 -9.54 18.85
CA PRO A 184 3.65 -10.92 18.44
C PRO A 184 2.17 -11.18 18.13
N ARG A 185 1.88 -11.75 16.96
CA ARG A 185 0.55 -12.23 16.64
C ARG A 185 0.12 -13.12 17.80
N PHE A 186 -0.65 -12.58 18.73
CA PHE A 186 -1.26 -13.37 19.76
C PHE A 186 -2.02 -14.47 19.03
N LYS A 187 -1.51 -15.70 19.13
CA LYS A 187 -2.28 -16.87 18.75
C LYS A 187 -3.60 -16.72 19.46
N VAL A 188 -4.63 -16.38 18.71
CA VAL A 188 -6.00 -16.49 19.19
C VAL A 188 -6.16 -17.98 19.49
N ARG A 189 -5.86 -18.37 20.74
CA ARG A 189 -6.30 -19.64 21.27
C ARG A 189 -7.80 -19.60 21.10
N ARG A 190 -8.29 -20.34 20.10
CA ARG A 190 -9.71 -20.70 20.05
C ARG A 190 -10.02 -21.25 21.43
N LEU A 191 -10.65 -20.47 22.26
CA LEU A 191 -11.42 -20.95 23.39
C LEU A 191 -12.48 -21.85 22.74
N GLN A 192 -12.17 -23.14 22.65
CA GLN A 192 -13.19 -24.14 22.43
C GLN A 192 -14.19 -23.95 23.56
N ALA A 193 -15.26 -23.27 23.27
CA ALA A 193 -16.43 -23.22 24.12
C ALA A 193 -16.80 -24.70 24.41
N ARG A 194 -16.48 -25.17 25.61
CA ARG A 194 -16.98 -26.43 26.13
C ARG A 194 -18.51 -26.34 26.01
N ARG A 195 -19.08 -27.07 25.06
CA ARG A 195 -20.53 -27.29 24.99
C ARG A 195 -20.92 -27.86 26.36
N PRO A 196 -21.86 -27.27 27.09
CA PRO A 196 -22.41 -27.92 28.27
C PRO A 196 -23.03 -29.22 27.83
N GLN A 197 -22.57 -30.33 28.40
CA GLN A 197 -23.23 -31.62 28.22
C GLN A 197 -24.63 -31.50 28.78
N ALA A 198 -25.61 -31.47 27.88
CA ALA A 198 -27.02 -31.60 28.25
C ALA A 198 -27.18 -32.98 28.91
N ARG A 199 -27.41 -32.98 30.23
CA ARG A 199 -27.83 -34.17 30.97
C ARG A 199 -29.13 -34.67 30.33
N ARG A 200 -29.07 -35.88 29.75
CA ARG A 200 -30.30 -36.61 29.34
C ARG A 200 -31.13 -36.86 30.60
N PRO A 201 -32.43 -36.53 30.59
CA PRO A 201 -33.32 -36.97 31.64
C PRO A 201 -33.51 -38.48 31.48
N GLN A 202 -33.28 -39.21 32.57
CA GLN A 202 -33.61 -40.60 32.69
C GLN A 202 -35.13 -40.74 32.56
N ALA A 203 -35.58 -41.39 31.51
CA ALA A 203 -36.97 -41.79 31.38
C ALA A 203 -37.26 -42.90 32.38
N ARG A 204 -38.06 -42.62 33.39
CA ARG A 204 -38.70 -43.59 34.24
C ARG A 204 -39.63 -44.44 33.33
N ARG A 205 -39.39 -45.74 33.36
CA ARG A 205 -40.37 -46.74 32.93
C ARG A 205 -41.47 -46.79 34.00
N ASP A 206 -42.63 -46.36 33.66
CA ASP A 206 -43.86 -46.82 34.29
C ASP A 206 -44.81 -47.30 33.20
N SER A 207 -44.95 -48.59 33.22
CA SER A 207 -45.93 -49.38 32.51
C SER A 207 -47.33 -49.11 33.03
N VAL A 208 -48.27 -48.67 32.17
CA VAL A 208 -49.67 -49.01 32.38
C VAL A 208 -50.39 -49.10 31.00
N TRP A 209 -50.94 -50.17 30.77
CA TRP A 209 -51.90 -50.74 29.86
C TRP A 209 -53.11 -49.86 29.46
N LEU A 210 -53.58 -50.15 28.31
CA LEU A 210 -54.99 -50.32 27.87
C LEU A 210 -55.43 -49.44 26.72
N THR A 211 -55.60 -50.12 25.65
CA THR A 211 -56.82 -50.45 24.91
C THR A 211 -57.51 -49.40 24.05
N CYS A 212 -57.61 -49.81 22.80
CA CYS A 212 -58.82 -49.81 21.96
C CYS A 212 -59.35 -48.54 21.23
N TRP A 213 -59.53 -48.73 20.04
CA TRP A 213 -60.63 -48.68 19.09
C TRP A 213 -60.68 -47.54 18.08
N ASN A 214 -60.64 -47.98 16.86
CA ASN A 214 -61.47 -47.65 15.69
C ASN A 214 -62.11 -46.23 15.52
N ASN A 215 -61.82 -45.58 14.50
CA ASN A 215 -62.49 -45.48 13.19
C ASN A 215 -61.66 -44.67 12.22
#